data_46f23f225004dffc575fc9152c080676
#
_entry.id   46f23f225004dffc575fc9152c080676
#
_cell.length_a   1.000
_cell.length_b   1.000
_cell.length_c   1.000
_cell.angle_alpha   90.00
_cell.angle_beta   90.00
_cell.angle_gamma   90.00
#
_symmetry.space_group_name_H-M   'P 1'
#
loop_
_entity.id
_entity.type
_entity.pdbx_description
1 polymer ?
#
loop_
_entity_poly.entity_id
_entity_poly.type
_entity_poly.pdbx_seq_one_letter_code
_entity_poly.pdbx_strand_id
1 'polypeptide(L)'
;MENQTIQTKILQTELQSYQSTYASMREFTTQRTDQTPDQIWVLQHHPVYTIGSNSHGAEKPQSTIPVIQSDRGGQITYHGPGQLIIYLLLDLHRRKLSIRKLVAGLELAIINLLRQYAIKATSRESFPGVYVNQSKIASVGLRVRNGCSYHGISLNVNMDLEPFNHIVICGQNNLTATQISDLGGPNQVEQLAAPLIFLINQSLNLDINNV
;
A
#
# COMPACT_ATOMS: atom_id res chain seq x y z
N MET A 1 -22.16 -12.79 -14.39
CA MET A 1 -21.45 -13.31 -13.21
C MET A 1 -21.61 -12.25 -12.13
N GLU A 2 -22.23 -12.60 -11.03
CA GLU A 2 -22.37 -11.71 -9.87
C GLU A 2 -20.98 -11.39 -9.33
N ASN A 3 -20.74 -10.12 -9.01
CA ASN A 3 -19.52 -9.72 -8.33
C ASN A 3 -19.50 -10.38 -6.95
N GLN A 4 -18.59 -11.34 -6.75
CA GLN A 4 -18.40 -11.93 -5.43
C GLN A 4 -17.90 -10.85 -4.47
N THR A 5 -18.49 -10.83 -3.28
CA THR A 5 -18.06 -9.92 -2.19
C THR A 5 -16.59 -10.16 -1.81
N ILE A 6 -15.86 -9.07 -1.60
CA ILE A 6 -14.44 -9.13 -1.24
C ILE A 6 -14.32 -9.48 0.25
N GLN A 7 -13.47 -10.46 0.55
CA GLN A 7 -13.14 -10.84 1.93
C GLN A 7 -12.04 -9.94 2.48
N THR A 8 -12.28 -9.29 3.62
CA THR A 8 -11.26 -8.54 4.33
C THR A 8 -10.62 -9.40 5.41
N LYS A 9 -9.27 -9.48 5.40
CA LYS A 9 -8.45 -10.12 6.44
C LYS A 9 -7.70 -9.04 7.20
N ILE A 10 -8.00 -8.90 8.49
CA ILE A 10 -7.30 -7.97 9.38
C ILE A 10 -6.24 -8.77 10.14
N LEU A 11 -4.97 -8.44 9.89
CA LEU A 11 -3.79 -9.06 10.50
C LEU A 11 -3.05 -8.05 11.38
N GLN A 12 -3.81 -7.22 12.14
CA GLN A 12 -3.26 -6.07 12.88
C GLN A 12 -2.81 -6.38 14.30
N THR A 13 -3.15 -7.54 14.84
CA THR A 13 -2.85 -7.90 16.24
C THR A 13 -1.35 -8.03 16.50
N GLU A 14 -0.56 -8.32 15.46
CA GLU A 14 0.90 -8.46 15.53
C GLU A 14 1.54 -7.92 14.25
N LEU A 15 2.79 -7.47 14.37
CA LEU A 15 3.59 -7.09 13.20
C LEU A 15 3.87 -8.34 12.35
N GLN A 16 3.68 -8.21 11.04
CA GLN A 16 3.87 -9.31 10.10
C GLN A 16 5.26 -9.28 9.47
N SER A 17 5.88 -10.45 9.32
CA SER A 17 7.07 -10.59 8.48
C SER A 17 6.73 -10.29 7.03
N TYR A 18 7.45 -9.35 6.39
CA TYR A 18 7.25 -9.06 4.98
C TYR A 18 7.50 -10.29 4.11
N GLN A 19 8.56 -11.06 4.40
CA GLN A 19 8.93 -12.22 3.59
C GLN A 19 7.83 -13.29 3.56
N SER A 20 7.26 -13.64 4.74
CA SER A 20 6.18 -14.61 4.82
C SER A 20 4.89 -14.10 4.17
N THR A 21 4.53 -12.84 4.42
CA THR A 21 3.35 -12.21 3.82
C THR A 21 3.46 -12.14 2.30
N TYR A 22 4.64 -11.79 1.78
CA TYR A 22 4.90 -11.76 0.34
C TYR A 22 4.80 -13.16 -0.29
N ALA A 23 5.36 -14.19 0.37
CA ALA A 23 5.22 -15.57 -0.09
C ALA A 23 3.74 -15.99 -0.14
N SER A 24 2.97 -15.70 0.91
CA SER A 24 1.54 -16.01 0.98
C SER A 24 0.70 -15.28 -0.08
N MET A 25 1.00 -14.00 -0.36
CA MET A 25 0.32 -13.27 -1.45
C MET A 25 0.58 -13.90 -2.83
N ARG A 26 1.83 -14.28 -3.09
CA ARG A 26 2.21 -14.94 -4.34
C ARG A 26 1.57 -16.31 -4.50
N GLU A 27 1.57 -17.10 -3.43
CA GLU A 27 0.93 -18.42 -3.40
C GLU A 27 -0.57 -18.28 -3.66
N PHE A 28 -1.26 -17.45 -2.88
CA PHE A 28 -2.69 -17.16 -3.08
C PHE A 28 -3.00 -16.75 -4.52
N THR A 29 -2.21 -15.81 -5.08
CA THR A 29 -2.41 -15.32 -6.45
C THR A 29 -2.13 -16.39 -7.51
N THR A 30 -1.17 -17.29 -7.26
CA THR A 30 -0.82 -18.37 -8.19
C THR A 30 -1.82 -19.52 -8.17
N GLN A 31 -2.40 -19.82 -7.01
CA GLN A 31 -3.35 -20.92 -6.82
C GLN A 31 -4.80 -20.52 -7.08
N ARG A 32 -5.07 -19.25 -7.43
CA ARG A 32 -6.43 -18.76 -7.71
C ARG A 32 -7.09 -19.53 -8.84
N THR A 33 -8.39 -19.74 -8.67
CA THR A 33 -9.33 -20.21 -9.69
C THR A 33 -10.41 -19.15 -9.90
N ASP A 34 -11.27 -19.35 -10.88
CA ASP A 34 -12.40 -18.45 -11.13
C ASP A 34 -13.37 -18.35 -9.93
N GLN A 35 -13.36 -19.34 -9.04
CA GLN A 35 -14.19 -19.37 -7.83
C GLN A 35 -13.48 -18.77 -6.59
N THR A 36 -12.18 -18.46 -6.69
CA THR A 36 -11.44 -17.91 -5.55
C THR A 36 -11.90 -16.47 -5.28
N PRO A 37 -12.41 -16.16 -4.08
CA PRO A 37 -12.83 -14.80 -3.75
C PRO A 37 -11.64 -13.84 -3.74
N ASP A 38 -11.91 -12.58 -4.02
CA ASP A 38 -10.95 -11.51 -3.84
C ASP A 38 -10.72 -11.24 -2.35
N GLN A 39 -9.51 -10.77 -2.01
CA GLN A 39 -9.16 -10.49 -0.62
C GLN A 39 -8.50 -9.13 -0.49
N ILE A 40 -8.74 -8.48 0.65
CA ILE A 40 -7.99 -7.31 1.13
C ILE A 40 -7.34 -7.71 2.45
N TRP A 41 -6.01 -7.52 2.55
CA TRP A 41 -5.27 -7.78 3.77
C TRP A 41 -4.82 -6.47 4.39
N VAL A 42 -5.13 -6.27 5.66
CA VAL A 42 -4.80 -5.08 6.44
C VAL A 42 -3.82 -5.48 7.53
N LEU A 43 -2.66 -4.84 7.56
CA LEU A 43 -1.58 -5.25 8.47
C LEU A 43 -0.56 -4.12 8.69
N GLN A 44 0.41 -4.40 9.56
CA GLN A 44 1.66 -3.66 9.72
C GLN A 44 2.84 -4.63 9.60
N HIS A 45 4.01 -4.15 9.19
CA HIS A 45 5.22 -4.97 9.09
C HIS A 45 6.23 -4.67 10.20
N HIS A 46 7.06 -5.66 10.52
CA HIS A 46 8.35 -5.40 11.14
C HIS A 46 9.20 -4.49 10.23
N PRO A 47 10.18 -3.74 10.79
CA PRO A 47 11.06 -2.90 10.00
C PRO A 47 11.71 -3.67 8.84
N VAL A 48 11.52 -3.18 7.61
CA VAL A 48 12.04 -3.80 6.39
C VAL A 48 12.14 -2.80 5.24
N TYR A 49 13.24 -2.85 4.50
CA TYR A 49 13.31 -2.24 3.18
C TYR A 49 12.87 -3.24 2.11
N THR A 50 12.08 -2.78 1.15
CA THR A 50 11.71 -3.59 -0.01
C THR A 50 12.21 -2.94 -1.28
N ILE A 51 12.84 -3.73 -2.17
CA ILE A 51 13.33 -3.28 -3.47
C ILE A 51 12.31 -3.70 -4.52
N GLY A 52 11.66 -2.75 -5.17
CA GLY A 52 10.68 -3.01 -6.22
C GLY A 52 11.32 -3.28 -7.58
N SER A 53 10.50 -3.66 -8.56
CA SER A 53 10.95 -4.07 -9.91
C SER A 53 11.64 -2.96 -10.72
N ASN A 54 11.45 -1.69 -10.36
CA ASN A 54 12.01 -0.55 -11.09
C ASN A 54 13.27 0.03 -10.42
N SER A 55 13.90 -0.72 -9.51
CA SER A 55 15.09 -0.29 -8.75
C SER A 55 16.40 -0.66 -9.46
N HIS A 56 16.51 -0.49 -10.77
CA HIS A 56 17.74 -0.79 -11.50
C HIS A 56 18.90 0.10 -10.99
N GLY A 57 19.96 -0.54 -10.46
CA GLY A 57 21.14 0.16 -9.96
C GLY A 57 20.96 0.95 -8.66
N ALA A 58 19.83 0.81 -7.97
CA ALA A 58 19.67 1.45 -6.67
C ALA A 58 20.60 0.82 -5.64
N GLU A 59 21.38 1.66 -4.95
CA GLU A 59 22.21 1.23 -3.83
C GLU A 59 21.35 0.73 -2.68
N LYS A 60 21.81 -0.34 -2.03
CA LYS A 60 21.15 -0.83 -0.82
C LYS A 60 21.43 0.14 0.31
N PRO A 61 20.43 0.44 1.17
CA PRO A 61 20.64 1.29 2.33
C PRO A 61 21.69 0.65 3.26
N GLN A 62 22.60 1.48 3.79
CA GLN A 62 23.53 1.08 4.82
C GLN A 62 22.77 1.09 6.16
N SER A 63 22.18 -0.04 6.51
CA SER A 63 21.33 -0.18 7.70
C SER A 63 21.33 -1.62 8.19
N THR A 64 21.05 -1.83 9.47
CA THR A 64 20.78 -3.15 10.06
C THR A 64 19.40 -3.69 9.74
N ILE A 65 18.51 -2.85 9.19
CA ILE A 65 17.16 -3.24 8.78
C ILE A 65 17.24 -4.18 7.58
N PRO A 66 16.53 -5.32 7.61
CA PRO A 66 16.53 -6.28 6.48
C PRO A 66 16.12 -5.63 5.16
N VAL A 67 16.78 -6.04 4.06
CA VAL A 67 16.49 -5.61 2.70
C VAL A 67 15.99 -6.80 1.89
N ILE A 68 14.75 -6.75 1.40
CA ILE A 68 14.12 -7.85 0.69
C ILE A 68 13.81 -7.44 -0.76
N GLN A 69 14.22 -8.28 -1.72
CA GLN A 69 13.84 -8.11 -3.11
C GLN A 69 12.37 -8.49 -3.29
N SER A 70 11.59 -7.60 -3.92
CA SER A 70 10.17 -7.77 -4.19
C SER A 70 9.88 -7.58 -5.68
N ASP A 71 8.75 -8.07 -6.15
CA ASP A 71 8.28 -7.87 -7.53
C ASP A 71 7.20 -6.80 -7.65
N ARG A 72 6.88 -6.08 -6.55
CA ARG A 72 5.98 -4.93 -6.60
C ARG A 72 6.52 -3.85 -7.56
N GLY A 73 5.63 -3.05 -8.11
CA GLY A 73 6.01 -1.86 -8.86
C GLY A 73 6.74 -0.83 -7.98
N GLY A 74 7.39 0.12 -8.64
CA GLY A 74 8.16 1.17 -7.99
C GLY A 74 9.58 0.76 -7.60
N GLN A 75 10.24 1.64 -6.85
CA GLN A 75 11.63 1.51 -6.42
C GLN A 75 11.73 1.05 -4.97
N ILE A 76 12.87 1.35 -4.31
CA ILE A 76 13.06 1.02 -2.90
C ILE A 76 12.10 1.82 -2.02
N THR A 77 11.59 1.19 -0.95
CA THR A 77 10.83 1.85 0.10
C THR A 77 11.06 1.16 1.44
N TYR A 78 10.56 1.77 2.51
CA TYR A 78 10.61 1.26 3.88
C TYR A 78 9.21 0.94 4.38
N HIS A 79 9.10 -0.14 5.17
CA HIS A 79 7.92 -0.49 5.94
C HIS A 79 8.32 -0.72 7.40
N GLY A 80 7.43 -0.34 8.33
CA GLY A 80 7.67 -0.49 9.76
C GLY A 80 6.41 -0.27 10.60
N PRO A 81 6.53 -0.45 11.93
CA PRO A 81 5.44 -0.20 12.88
C PRO A 81 4.90 1.23 12.73
N GLY A 82 3.59 1.40 12.87
CA GLY A 82 2.92 2.69 12.68
C GLY A 82 2.62 3.05 11.23
N GLN A 83 2.86 2.13 10.27
CA GLN A 83 2.49 2.28 8.87
C GLN A 83 1.31 1.35 8.55
N LEU A 84 0.19 1.91 8.08
CA LEU A 84 -0.95 1.12 7.61
C LEU A 84 -0.64 0.53 6.24
N ILE A 85 -0.66 -0.79 6.15
CA ILE A 85 -0.50 -1.54 4.90
C ILE A 85 -1.85 -2.13 4.51
N ILE A 86 -2.24 -1.92 3.25
CA ILE A 86 -3.41 -2.58 2.65
C ILE A 86 -2.98 -3.25 1.35
N TYR A 87 -3.04 -4.57 1.32
CA TYR A 87 -2.80 -5.37 0.13
C TYR A 87 -4.12 -5.76 -0.54
N LEU A 88 -4.16 -5.66 -1.87
CA LEU A 88 -5.35 -5.89 -2.68
C LEU A 88 -5.10 -7.07 -3.62
N LEU A 89 -5.68 -8.22 -3.29
CA LEU A 89 -5.58 -9.47 -4.03
C LEU A 89 -6.86 -9.64 -4.85
N LEU A 90 -6.96 -8.91 -5.96
CA LEU A 90 -8.15 -8.77 -6.79
C LEU A 90 -7.98 -9.46 -8.14
N ASP A 91 -9.02 -10.09 -8.63
CA ASP A 91 -9.15 -10.48 -10.03
C ASP A 91 -9.61 -9.26 -10.84
N LEU A 92 -8.68 -8.64 -11.54
CA LEU A 92 -8.93 -7.40 -12.29
C LEU A 92 -9.80 -7.63 -13.52
N HIS A 93 -9.77 -8.84 -14.13
CA HIS A 93 -10.62 -9.19 -15.26
C HIS A 93 -12.09 -9.31 -14.81
N ARG A 94 -12.34 -10.06 -13.75
CA ARG A 94 -13.65 -10.20 -13.14
C ARG A 94 -14.25 -8.86 -12.74
N ARG A 95 -13.42 -7.97 -12.16
CA ARG A 95 -13.80 -6.62 -11.73
C ARG A 95 -13.89 -5.61 -12.89
N LYS A 96 -13.48 -5.96 -14.12
CA LYS A 96 -13.37 -5.04 -15.27
C LYS A 96 -12.54 -3.79 -14.90
N LEU A 97 -11.48 -3.98 -14.11
CA LEU A 97 -10.66 -2.92 -13.53
C LEU A 97 -9.29 -2.92 -14.18
N SER A 98 -8.88 -1.80 -14.78
CA SER A 98 -7.51 -1.64 -15.26
C SER A 98 -6.57 -1.27 -14.10
N ILE A 99 -5.28 -1.62 -14.21
CA ILE A 99 -4.27 -1.27 -13.21
C ILE A 99 -4.19 0.26 -12.99
N ARG A 100 -4.35 1.04 -14.04
CA ARG A 100 -4.36 2.52 -13.96
C ARG A 100 -5.54 3.02 -13.12
N LYS A 101 -6.74 2.47 -13.34
CA LYS A 101 -7.92 2.81 -12.54
C LYS A 101 -7.77 2.37 -11.08
N LEU A 102 -7.15 1.20 -10.85
CA LEU A 102 -6.87 0.73 -9.49
C LEU A 102 -5.94 1.69 -8.75
N VAL A 103 -4.82 2.07 -9.37
CA VAL A 103 -3.87 3.04 -8.77
C VAL A 103 -4.57 4.37 -8.47
N ALA A 104 -5.25 4.96 -9.45
CA ALA A 104 -5.94 6.23 -9.27
C ALA A 104 -7.03 6.20 -8.19
N GLY A 105 -7.79 5.10 -8.11
CA GLY A 105 -8.81 4.91 -7.07
C GLY A 105 -8.21 4.77 -5.67
N LEU A 106 -7.07 4.09 -5.53
CA LEU A 106 -6.34 3.98 -4.26
C LEU A 106 -5.78 5.34 -3.81
N GLU A 107 -5.19 6.11 -4.72
CA GLU A 107 -4.72 7.46 -4.43
C GLU A 107 -5.87 8.39 -4.03
N LEU A 108 -7.00 8.33 -4.74
CA LEU A 108 -8.19 9.12 -4.42
C LEU A 108 -8.77 8.76 -3.04
N ALA A 109 -8.81 7.47 -2.70
CA ALA A 109 -9.28 7.01 -1.39
C ALA A 109 -8.41 7.58 -0.26
N ILE A 110 -7.09 7.56 -0.41
CA ILE A 110 -6.15 8.13 0.57
C ILE A 110 -6.34 9.66 0.66
N ILE A 111 -6.44 10.37 -0.47
CA ILE A 111 -6.68 11.82 -0.49
C ILE A 111 -7.99 12.17 0.23
N ASN A 112 -9.05 11.40 0.00
CA ASN A 112 -10.33 11.61 0.66
C ASN A 112 -10.28 11.32 2.16
N LEU A 113 -9.51 10.30 2.59
CA LEU A 113 -9.26 10.04 3.99
C LEU A 113 -8.55 11.23 4.66
N LEU A 114 -7.46 11.69 4.07
CA LEU A 114 -6.66 12.82 4.59
C LEU A 114 -7.48 14.12 4.68
N ARG A 115 -8.37 14.33 3.71
CA ARG A 115 -9.29 15.49 3.72
C ARG A 115 -10.21 15.51 4.93
N GLN A 116 -10.62 14.35 5.48
CA GLN A 116 -11.44 14.28 6.71
C GLN A 116 -10.72 14.88 7.93
N TYR A 117 -9.40 14.92 7.90
CA TYR A 117 -8.54 15.51 8.93
C TYR A 117 -7.95 16.87 8.52
N ALA A 118 -8.57 17.55 7.54
CA ALA A 118 -8.12 18.84 7.00
C ALA A 118 -6.69 18.82 6.40
N ILE A 119 -6.13 17.64 6.08
CA ILE A 119 -4.84 17.47 5.44
C ILE A 119 -5.03 17.56 3.91
N LYS A 120 -4.46 18.59 3.29
CA LYS A 120 -4.50 18.77 1.82
C LYS A 120 -3.42 17.91 1.18
N ALA A 121 -3.83 16.93 0.39
CA ALA A 121 -2.94 16.00 -0.28
C ALA A 121 -3.25 15.90 -1.79
N THR A 122 -2.26 15.48 -2.57
CA THR A 122 -2.35 15.33 -4.03
C THR A 122 -1.67 14.03 -4.47
N SER A 123 -2.03 13.52 -5.66
CA SER A 123 -1.27 12.49 -6.38
C SER A 123 -0.39 13.11 -7.46
N ARG A 124 0.57 12.32 -8.00
CA ARG A 124 1.48 12.73 -9.09
C ARG A 124 1.47 11.65 -10.17
N GLU A 125 1.23 12.04 -11.41
CA GLU A 125 1.04 11.10 -12.53
C GLU A 125 2.23 10.14 -12.73
N SER A 126 3.48 10.66 -12.66
CA SER A 126 4.69 9.89 -12.93
C SER A 126 5.24 9.12 -11.72
N PHE A 127 4.72 9.38 -10.52
CA PHE A 127 5.24 8.83 -9.26
C PHE A 127 4.08 8.38 -8.37
N PRO A 128 3.51 7.18 -8.59
CA PRO A 128 2.36 6.70 -7.85
C PRO A 128 2.51 6.80 -6.33
N GLY A 129 1.48 7.39 -5.70
CA GLY A 129 1.43 7.66 -4.27
C GLY A 129 0.77 9.00 -3.96
N VAL A 130 0.67 9.31 -2.67
CA VAL A 130 0.02 10.53 -2.19
C VAL A 130 1.04 11.42 -1.48
N TYR A 131 0.90 12.72 -1.70
CA TYR A 131 1.86 13.73 -1.28
C TYR A 131 1.16 14.87 -0.56
N VAL A 132 1.79 15.36 0.50
CA VAL A 132 1.43 16.59 1.20
C VAL A 132 2.58 17.58 1.01
N ASN A 133 2.32 18.70 0.36
CA ASN A 133 3.35 19.62 -0.12
C ASN A 133 4.36 18.88 -1.01
N GLN A 134 5.63 18.77 -0.57
CA GLN A 134 6.68 18.05 -1.28
C GLN A 134 7.05 16.71 -0.63
N SER A 135 6.34 16.29 0.44
CA SER A 135 6.65 15.08 1.17
C SER A 135 5.67 13.96 0.84
N LYS A 136 6.18 12.75 0.73
CA LYS A 136 5.36 11.56 0.44
C LYS A 136 4.76 11.00 1.73
N ILE A 137 3.43 10.89 1.79
CA ILE A 137 2.70 10.34 2.94
C ILE A 137 2.24 8.90 2.70
N ALA A 138 2.04 8.52 1.43
CA ALA A 138 1.63 7.16 1.08
C ALA A 138 2.27 6.70 -0.22
N SER A 139 2.58 5.41 -0.31
CA SER A 139 3.09 4.77 -1.52
C SER A 139 2.07 3.83 -2.11
N VAL A 140 2.04 3.74 -3.45
CA VAL A 140 1.27 2.73 -4.19
C VAL A 140 2.25 1.89 -4.99
N GLY A 141 2.27 0.58 -4.72
CA GLY A 141 3.12 -0.37 -5.42
C GLY A 141 2.37 -1.69 -5.60
N LEU A 142 1.94 -1.98 -6.82
CA LEU A 142 1.18 -3.18 -7.18
C LEU A 142 1.98 -4.08 -8.09
N ARG A 143 1.61 -5.35 -8.11
CA ARG A 143 2.00 -6.32 -9.13
C ARG A 143 0.74 -6.94 -9.71
N VAL A 144 0.76 -7.20 -11.01
CA VAL A 144 -0.29 -8.00 -11.69
C VAL A 144 0.35 -9.26 -12.25
N ARG A 145 -0.28 -10.39 -11.97
CA ARG A 145 0.09 -11.70 -12.52
C ARG A 145 -1.18 -12.44 -12.91
N ASN A 146 -1.25 -12.95 -14.13
CA ASN A 146 -2.42 -13.64 -14.67
C ASN A 146 -3.73 -12.85 -14.48
N GLY A 147 -3.69 -11.53 -14.68
CA GLY A 147 -4.86 -10.67 -14.50
C GLY A 147 -5.24 -10.35 -13.06
N CYS A 148 -4.52 -10.87 -12.06
CA CYS A 148 -4.79 -10.65 -10.65
C CYS A 148 -3.75 -9.74 -10.00
N SER A 149 -4.20 -8.79 -9.17
CA SER A 149 -3.32 -7.90 -8.42
C SER A 149 -2.88 -8.51 -7.10
N TYR A 150 -1.73 -8.08 -6.60
CA TYR A 150 -1.25 -8.24 -5.24
C TYR A 150 -0.31 -7.11 -4.85
N HIS A 151 0.15 -7.05 -3.60
CA HIS A 151 0.64 -5.82 -2.96
C HIS A 151 -0.45 -4.74 -2.91
N GLY A 152 -0.10 -3.47 -2.75
CA GLY A 152 -1.10 -2.43 -2.61
C GLY A 152 -0.53 -1.09 -2.18
N ILE A 153 -0.97 -0.60 -1.03
CA ILE A 153 -0.62 0.71 -0.49
C ILE A 153 0.05 0.62 0.87
N SER A 154 0.88 1.62 1.15
CA SER A 154 1.37 1.91 2.50
C SER A 154 1.08 3.38 2.83
N LEU A 155 0.48 3.64 4.00
CA LEU A 155 0.15 4.96 4.51
C LEU A 155 0.89 5.19 5.82
N ASN A 156 1.73 6.21 5.87
CA ASN A 156 2.47 6.58 7.07
C ASN A 156 1.51 7.25 8.06
N VAL A 157 1.32 6.62 9.23
CA VAL A 157 0.39 7.12 10.25
C VAL A 157 1.14 7.75 11.40
N ASN A 158 1.91 6.95 12.13
CA ASN A 158 2.74 7.39 13.26
C ASN A 158 3.91 6.41 13.44
N MET A 159 4.93 6.56 12.62
CA MET A 159 6.06 5.64 12.51
C MET A 159 7.39 6.39 12.62
N ASP A 160 8.47 5.65 12.79
CA ASP A 160 9.81 6.21 12.63
C ASP A 160 10.08 6.49 11.14
N LEU A 161 10.24 7.76 10.79
CA LEU A 161 10.54 8.21 9.42
C LEU A 161 12.04 8.24 9.11
N GLU A 162 12.90 8.07 10.12
CA GLU A 162 14.36 8.13 9.94
C GLU A 162 14.87 7.17 8.86
N PRO A 163 14.38 5.90 8.77
CA PRO A 163 14.81 4.98 7.72
C PRO A 163 14.59 5.46 6.28
N PHE A 164 13.66 6.37 6.04
CA PHE A 164 13.47 6.96 4.70
C PHE A 164 14.64 7.86 4.28
N ASN A 165 15.44 8.38 5.23
CA ASN A 165 16.62 9.21 4.92
C ASN A 165 17.79 8.40 4.33
N HIS A 166 17.76 7.07 4.46
CA HIS A 166 18.77 6.17 3.91
C HIS A 166 18.46 5.68 2.50
N ILE A 167 17.35 6.14 1.90
CA ILE A 167 16.92 5.73 0.54
C ILE A 167 16.52 6.93 -0.30
N VAL A 168 16.67 6.79 -1.62
CA VAL A 168 16.16 7.79 -2.57
C VAL A 168 14.70 7.47 -2.89
N ILE A 169 13.77 8.21 -2.30
CA ILE A 169 12.34 7.97 -2.47
C ILE A 169 11.93 8.25 -3.92
N CYS A 170 11.38 7.26 -4.62
CA CYS A 170 10.95 7.38 -6.02
C CYS A 170 12.05 7.90 -6.99
N GLY A 171 13.33 7.69 -6.68
CA GLY A 171 14.44 8.22 -7.50
C GLY A 171 14.59 9.75 -7.45
N GLN A 172 14.00 10.42 -6.47
CA GLN A 172 14.06 11.87 -6.31
C GLN A 172 14.84 12.24 -5.05
N ASN A 173 16.03 12.81 -5.20
CA ASN A 173 16.96 13.13 -4.09
C ASN A 173 16.40 14.12 -3.06
N ASN A 174 15.41 14.95 -3.44
CA ASN A 174 14.83 15.98 -2.57
C ASN A 174 13.45 15.62 -2.03
N LEU A 175 12.98 14.39 -2.25
CA LEU A 175 11.68 13.95 -1.78
C LEU A 175 11.82 13.38 -0.37
N THR A 176 11.08 13.95 0.57
CA THR A 176 11.04 13.49 1.96
C THR A 176 9.79 12.65 2.23
N ALA A 177 9.78 11.93 3.35
CA ALA A 177 8.60 11.29 3.88
C ALA A 177 7.92 12.18 4.92
N THR A 178 6.59 12.01 5.07
CA THR A 178 5.78 12.60 6.16
C THR A 178 4.75 11.58 6.62
N GLN A 179 4.02 11.89 7.67
CA GLN A 179 3.02 11.01 8.29
C GLN A 179 1.83 11.80 8.82
N ILE A 180 0.73 11.11 9.09
CA ILE A 180 -0.54 11.72 9.50
C ILE A 180 -0.42 12.43 10.85
N SER A 181 0.26 11.82 11.83
CA SER A 181 0.43 12.36 13.18
C SER A 181 1.15 13.72 13.18
N ASP A 182 2.15 13.91 12.32
CA ASP A 182 2.90 15.17 12.19
C ASP A 182 2.06 16.31 11.59
N LEU A 183 0.93 15.96 10.98
CA LEU A 183 0.01 16.90 10.33
C LEU A 183 -1.27 17.12 11.14
N GLY A 184 -1.28 16.69 12.40
CA GLY A 184 -2.41 16.88 13.33
C GLY A 184 -3.57 15.89 13.17
N GLY A 185 -3.36 14.82 12.39
CA GLY A 185 -4.34 13.73 12.27
C GLY A 185 -4.14 12.61 13.29
N PRO A 186 -4.89 11.50 13.15
CA PRO A 186 -4.80 10.34 14.05
C PRO A 186 -3.40 9.74 14.11
N ASN A 187 -3.06 9.17 15.26
CA ASN A 187 -1.76 8.53 15.52
C ASN A 187 -1.83 7.00 15.68
N GLN A 188 -3.00 6.40 15.49
CA GLN A 188 -3.21 4.96 15.60
C GLN A 188 -3.68 4.41 14.25
N VAL A 189 -3.01 3.36 13.77
CA VAL A 189 -3.29 2.71 12.48
C VAL A 189 -4.72 2.15 12.46
N GLU A 190 -5.20 1.62 13.58
CA GLU A 190 -6.51 1.00 13.76
C GLU A 190 -7.65 1.98 13.48
N GLN A 191 -7.48 3.25 13.79
CA GLN A 191 -8.48 4.29 13.56
C GLN A 191 -8.71 4.59 12.08
N LEU A 192 -7.74 4.24 11.22
CA LEU A 192 -7.73 4.60 9.81
C LEU A 192 -8.06 3.42 8.88
N ALA A 193 -7.93 2.19 9.36
CA ALA A 193 -8.09 0.99 8.53
C ALA A 193 -9.50 0.88 7.94
N ALA A 194 -10.53 0.83 8.78
CA ALA A 194 -11.92 0.72 8.33
C ALA A 194 -12.38 1.93 7.48
N PRO A 195 -12.13 3.20 7.87
CA PRO A 195 -12.41 4.36 7.02
C PRO A 195 -11.74 4.30 5.65
N LEU A 196 -10.46 3.86 5.58
CA LEU A 196 -9.75 3.78 4.30
C LEU A 196 -10.31 2.67 3.41
N ILE A 197 -10.66 1.50 3.97
CA ILE A 197 -11.31 0.41 3.21
C ILE A 197 -12.65 0.88 2.64
N PHE A 198 -13.44 1.59 3.42
CA PHE A 198 -14.71 2.17 2.97
C PHE A 198 -14.51 3.13 1.78
N LEU A 199 -13.50 4.01 1.86
CA LEU A 199 -13.18 4.94 0.77
C LEU A 199 -12.60 4.24 -0.46
N ILE A 200 -11.83 3.16 -0.30
CA ILE A 200 -11.37 2.31 -1.40
C ILE A 200 -12.57 1.69 -2.10
N ASN A 201 -13.54 1.15 -1.33
CA ASN A 201 -14.77 0.61 -1.88
C ASN A 201 -15.51 1.66 -2.73
N GLN A 202 -15.72 2.84 -2.19
CA GLN A 202 -16.38 3.94 -2.91
C GLN A 202 -15.62 4.35 -4.18
N SER A 203 -14.30 4.54 -4.09
CA SER A 203 -13.48 5.05 -5.20
C SER A 203 -13.36 4.07 -6.36
N LEU A 204 -13.45 2.78 -6.09
CA LEU A 204 -13.28 1.70 -7.08
C LEU A 204 -14.58 0.97 -7.41
N ASN A 205 -15.68 1.32 -6.74
CA ASN A 205 -16.96 0.63 -6.83
C ASN A 205 -16.81 -0.90 -6.63
N LEU A 206 -16.13 -1.25 -5.53
CA LEU A 206 -15.92 -2.62 -5.11
C LEU A 206 -17.02 -3.04 -4.14
N ASP A 207 -17.37 -4.33 -4.15
CA ASP A 207 -18.28 -4.91 -3.16
C ASP A 207 -17.45 -5.53 -2.02
N ILE A 208 -17.09 -4.71 -1.04
CA ILE A 208 -16.28 -5.11 0.11
C ILE A 208 -17.21 -5.31 1.31
N ASN A 209 -17.12 -6.46 1.98
CA ASN A 209 -17.82 -6.66 3.25
C ASN A 209 -17.38 -5.59 4.25
N ASN A 210 -18.34 -5.00 4.96
CA ASN A 210 -18.06 -4.06 6.04
C ASN A 210 -17.18 -4.75 7.09
N VAL A 211 -16.11 -4.08 7.45
CA VAL A 211 -15.14 -4.48 8.50
C VAL A 211 -15.66 -4.03 9.85
#